data_d4d7876997affed4858f10f17d60ae1a
#
_entry.id   d4d7876997affed4858f10f17d60ae1a
#
_cell.length_a   1.000
_cell.length_b   1.000
_cell.length_c   1.000
_cell.angle_alpha   90.00
_cell.angle_beta   90.00
_cell.angle_gamma   90.00
#
_symmetry.space_group_name_H-M   'P 1'
#
loop_
_entity.id
_entity.type
_entity.pdbx_description
1 polymer ?
#
loop_
_entity_poly.entity_id
_entity_poly.type
_entity_poly.pdbx_seq_one_letter_code
_entity_poly.pdbx_strand_id
1 'polypeptide(L)'
;MLFYAAKGNFKKALAIYEKITPFPMILCNGCTAPCEEKCRLCELGDGISIREVERAIVRYGEPGKRSSVFRIRKKKKAVIFGSGLFPLFLVGELEKKMYPATIYCQEKDYEAYIAAAAPELLESDRKNEVKRLSSMDLSFEFGCSLDLPFIRAKMKEADVVCASEEVAKKLAPEETADAEIMLREQAGIVSGPVRSVMDAAFAAKRAALTVDLLVQNLSPHSNRGSEGAVTTRLYTNMDGMKGSKKIPCSTDGYSKEEAIEEAKRCIQCHCDECMKSCVYLREYKKHPGLLAREIYNNTQIIMGDHQMNKPMNSCSLCGQCTVTCPNGFDMSQVCKSARENMVSTDKMPLAPHEFALMDMLFSNSEAFLCRPQPGYETCRYVFFPGCQAGAIAPDVVTEAYEDLCRRTEGGVALMLGCCGAISEWAGRYEMTEKVNEQLKQELAKLGDPMIIAGCPSCMKQLKESLGAKVTGIWEILKEIGLPGQAKGLEIPVAIHDACGARGDTQTQDTIRELLADMGCTVVNTEYSRDRSPCCGYGGLTAYANKEMADKMTEKCLERSDCPYITYCMACRDRFVREGRESRHILELLYGI
;
A
#
# COMPACT_ATOMS: atom_id res chain seq x y z
N MET A 1 -13.59 -15.96 -0.65
CA MET A 1 -14.75 -16.77 -1.02
C MET A 1 -14.32 -17.96 -1.85
N LEU A 2 -13.84 -17.81 -3.08
CA LEU A 2 -13.36 -18.90 -3.95
C LEU A 2 -12.32 -19.83 -3.29
N PHE A 3 -11.39 -19.28 -2.50
CA PHE A 3 -10.42 -20.07 -1.74
C PHE A 3 -11.05 -21.10 -0.79
N TYR A 4 -12.16 -20.76 -0.14
CA TYR A 4 -12.86 -21.69 0.73
C TYR A 4 -13.72 -22.66 -0.07
N ALA A 5 -14.30 -22.23 -1.20
CA ALA A 5 -15.02 -23.10 -2.11
C ALA A 5 -14.10 -24.19 -2.69
N ALA A 6 -12.89 -23.84 -3.14
CA ALA A 6 -11.87 -24.77 -3.61
C ALA A 6 -11.47 -25.84 -2.57
N LYS A 7 -11.67 -25.55 -1.27
CA LYS A 7 -11.44 -26.50 -0.17
C LYS A 7 -12.70 -27.24 0.25
N GLY A 8 -13.82 -27.09 -0.47
CA GLY A 8 -15.10 -27.68 -0.12
C GLY A 8 -15.78 -27.06 1.12
N ASN A 9 -15.23 -25.93 1.64
CA ASN A 9 -15.78 -25.29 2.82
C ASN A 9 -16.79 -24.19 2.45
N PHE A 10 -17.94 -24.63 1.93
CA PHE A 10 -19.01 -23.73 1.48
C PHE A 10 -19.60 -22.90 2.62
N LYS A 11 -19.60 -23.41 3.84
CA LYS A 11 -20.06 -22.65 5.02
C LYS A 11 -19.22 -21.40 5.27
N LYS A 12 -17.88 -21.52 5.25
CA LYS A 12 -16.99 -20.33 5.39
C LYS A 12 -17.06 -19.43 4.17
N ALA A 13 -17.20 -19.99 2.97
CA ALA A 13 -17.37 -19.21 1.74
C ALA A 13 -18.64 -18.37 1.79
N LEU A 14 -19.77 -18.95 2.20
CA LEU A 14 -21.06 -18.27 2.37
C LEU A 14 -20.97 -17.17 3.44
N ALA A 15 -20.37 -17.45 4.58
CA ALA A 15 -20.20 -16.45 5.65
C ALA A 15 -19.42 -15.20 5.21
N ILE A 16 -18.52 -15.33 4.23
CA ILE A 16 -17.84 -14.17 3.60
C ILE A 16 -18.82 -13.43 2.68
N TYR A 17 -19.58 -14.15 1.88
CA TYR A 17 -20.53 -13.56 0.94
C TYR A 17 -21.66 -12.80 1.66
N GLU A 18 -22.18 -13.35 2.76
CA GLU A 18 -23.19 -12.72 3.63
C GLU A 18 -22.76 -11.40 4.26
N LYS A 19 -21.45 -11.18 4.44
CA LYS A 19 -20.93 -9.87 4.87
C LYS A 19 -21.11 -8.80 3.80
N ILE A 20 -21.07 -9.19 2.53
CA ILE A 20 -21.19 -8.28 1.40
C ILE A 20 -22.66 -7.93 1.14
N THR A 21 -23.53 -8.93 1.14
CA THR A 21 -24.95 -8.75 0.84
C THR A 21 -25.84 -9.56 1.79
N PRO A 22 -27.01 -9.04 2.21
CA PRO A 22 -27.98 -9.81 3.00
C PRO A 22 -28.67 -10.91 2.20
N PHE A 23 -28.76 -10.77 0.86
CA PHE A 23 -29.48 -11.68 -0.04
C PHE A 23 -28.58 -12.21 -1.16
N PRO A 24 -27.62 -13.09 -0.85
CA PRO A 24 -26.63 -13.55 -1.82
C PRO A 24 -27.24 -14.38 -2.96
N MET A 25 -28.31 -15.16 -2.75
CA MET A 25 -28.95 -15.93 -3.81
C MET A 25 -29.61 -15.03 -4.86
N ILE A 26 -30.30 -13.98 -4.43
CA ILE A 26 -30.91 -12.99 -5.34
C ILE A 26 -29.80 -12.27 -6.11
N LEU A 27 -28.75 -11.86 -5.39
CA LEU A 27 -27.65 -11.12 -6.01
C LEU A 27 -26.93 -11.93 -7.08
N CYS A 28 -26.50 -13.18 -6.81
CA CYS A 28 -25.75 -13.97 -7.76
C CYS A 28 -26.59 -14.42 -8.97
N ASN A 29 -27.89 -14.61 -8.82
CA ASN A 29 -28.77 -14.94 -9.96
C ASN A 29 -29.03 -13.75 -10.89
N GLY A 30 -29.24 -12.55 -10.35
CA GLY A 30 -29.48 -11.35 -11.14
C GLY A 30 -28.22 -10.61 -11.58
N CYS A 31 -27.02 -11.10 -11.22
CA CYS A 31 -25.74 -10.48 -11.60
C CYS A 31 -25.35 -10.88 -13.04
N THR A 32 -24.91 -9.92 -13.85
CA THR A 32 -24.38 -10.15 -15.21
C THR A 32 -22.93 -10.67 -15.21
N ALA A 33 -22.33 -10.83 -14.03
CA ALA A 33 -20.96 -11.34 -13.83
C ALA A 33 -19.83 -10.58 -14.55
N PRO A 34 -19.77 -9.23 -14.50
CA PRO A 34 -18.72 -8.46 -15.16
C PRO A 34 -17.32 -8.77 -14.60
N CYS A 35 -17.23 -9.37 -13.41
CA CYS A 35 -15.97 -9.81 -12.81
C CYS A 35 -15.33 -11.00 -13.56
N GLU A 36 -16.10 -11.81 -14.29
CA GLU A 36 -15.60 -12.93 -15.08
C GLU A 36 -14.78 -12.45 -16.27
N GLU A 37 -15.23 -11.38 -16.95
CA GLU A 37 -14.51 -10.75 -18.07
C GLU A 37 -13.17 -10.11 -17.62
N LYS A 38 -13.09 -9.70 -16.36
CA LYS A 38 -11.89 -9.10 -15.76
C LYS A 38 -10.99 -10.11 -15.05
N CYS A 39 -11.35 -11.38 -15.09
CA CYS A 39 -10.54 -12.44 -14.51
C CYS A 39 -9.19 -12.54 -15.22
N ARG A 40 -8.08 -12.50 -14.46
CA ARG A 40 -6.73 -12.58 -15.03
C ARG A 40 -6.46 -13.89 -15.79
N LEU A 41 -7.13 -14.97 -15.44
CA LEU A 41 -7.03 -16.22 -16.19
C LEU A 41 -7.48 -16.12 -17.65
N CYS A 42 -8.31 -15.11 -18.00
CA CYS A 42 -8.67 -14.86 -19.39
C CYS A 42 -7.44 -14.56 -20.29
N GLU A 43 -6.32 -14.14 -19.71
CA GLU A 43 -5.06 -13.92 -20.45
C GLU A 43 -4.37 -15.24 -20.85
N LEU A 44 -4.68 -16.35 -20.16
CA LEU A 44 -4.06 -17.66 -20.37
C LEU A 44 -5.04 -18.69 -20.94
N GLY A 45 -6.34 -18.41 -20.90
CA GLY A 45 -7.40 -19.33 -21.32
C GLY A 45 -8.77 -18.85 -20.88
N ASP A 46 -9.57 -19.76 -20.28
CA ASP A 46 -10.89 -19.38 -19.80
C ASP A 46 -10.83 -18.78 -18.39
N GLY A 47 -11.52 -17.66 -18.17
CA GLY A 47 -11.74 -17.09 -16.85
C GLY A 47 -12.49 -18.04 -15.92
N ILE A 48 -12.57 -17.71 -14.64
CA ILE A 48 -13.35 -18.45 -13.64
C ILE A 48 -14.84 -18.12 -13.83
N SER A 49 -15.70 -19.13 -13.83
CA SER A 49 -17.17 -18.99 -13.76
C SER A 49 -17.59 -18.57 -12.33
N ILE A 50 -17.27 -17.32 -11.99
CA ILE A 50 -17.41 -16.79 -10.61
C ILE A 50 -18.86 -16.88 -10.15
N ARG A 51 -19.80 -16.44 -10.99
CA ARG A 51 -21.23 -16.44 -10.69
C ARG A 51 -21.76 -17.84 -10.37
N GLU A 52 -21.36 -18.83 -11.15
CA GLU A 52 -21.83 -20.21 -10.94
C GLU A 52 -21.25 -20.81 -9.66
N VAL A 53 -19.98 -20.48 -9.33
CA VAL A 53 -19.40 -20.85 -8.03
C VAL A 53 -20.10 -20.12 -6.88
N GLU A 54 -20.49 -18.85 -7.04
CA GLU A 54 -21.29 -18.10 -6.05
C GLU A 54 -22.65 -18.75 -5.83
N ARG A 55 -23.36 -19.14 -6.90
CA ARG A 55 -24.62 -19.87 -6.81
C ARG A 55 -24.45 -21.19 -6.05
N ALA A 56 -23.41 -21.95 -6.34
CA ALA A 56 -23.10 -23.17 -5.63
C ALA A 56 -22.77 -22.92 -4.15
N ILE A 57 -22.02 -21.84 -3.84
CA ILE A 57 -21.72 -21.45 -2.45
C ILE A 57 -23.01 -21.18 -1.66
N VAL A 58 -23.96 -20.49 -2.25
CA VAL A 58 -25.23 -20.19 -1.56
C VAL A 58 -26.11 -21.42 -1.45
N ARG A 59 -26.11 -22.27 -2.48
CA ARG A 59 -26.93 -23.50 -2.52
C ARG A 59 -26.43 -24.56 -1.54
N TYR A 60 -25.12 -24.77 -1.44
CA TYR A 60 -24.51 -25.82 -0.60
C TYR A 60 -23.94 -25.29 0.72
N GLY A 61 -23.90 -23.99 0.91
CA GLY A 61 -23.46 -23.37 2.14
C GLY A 61 -24.57 -23.35 3.19
N GLU A 62 -24.26 -23.81 4.40
CA GLU A 62 -25.17 -23.64 5.52
C GLU A 62 -25.01 -22.24 6.12
N PRO A 63 -26.11 -21.49 6.29
CA PRO A 63 -26.05 -20.21 7.01
C PRO A 63 -25.43 -20.41 8.40
N GLY A 64 -24.49 -19.56 8.76
CA GLY A 64 -23.94 -19.58 10.11
C GLY A 64 -25.05 -19.31 11.14
N LYS A 65 -25.02 -20.01 12.29
CA LYS A 65 -25.89 -19.61 13.41
C LYS A 65 -25.56 -18.14 13.71
N ARG A 66 -26.53 -17.26 13.52
CA ARG A 66 -26.40 -15.86 13.97
C ARG A 66 -26.17 -15.89 15.47
N SER A 67 -25.03 -15.39 15.90
CA SER A 67 -24.70 -15.37 17.32
C SER A 67 -25.78 -14.55 18.05
N SER A 68 -26.39 -15.16 19.05
CA SER A 68 -27.34 -14.51 19.96
C SER A 68 -26.66 -13.56 20.95
N VAL A 69 -25.42 -13.18 20.70
CA VAL A 69 -24.70 -12.17 21.51
C VAL A 69 -25.56 -10.90 21.49
N PHE A 70 -25.92 -10.43 22.66
CA PHE A 70 -26.74 -9.26 22.94
C PHE A 70 -26.54 -8.15 21.89
N ARG A 71 -27.41 -8.12 20.91
CA ARG A 71 -27.42 -7.07 19.90
C ARG A 71 -28.36 -5.98 20.39
N ILE A 72 -27.81 -4.87 20.84
CA ILE A 72 -28.62 -3.71 21.23
C ILE A 72 -29.14 -3.05 19.96
N ARG A 73 -30.47 -3.11 19.74
CA ARG A 73 -31.11 -2.40 18.65
C ARG A 73 -31.11 -0.90 18.91
N LYS A 74 -30.96 -0.13 17.85
CA LYS A 74 -31.09 1.33 17.91
C LYS A 74 -32.54 1.70 18.24
N LYS A 75 -32.78 2.82 18.89
CA LYS A 75 -34.12 3.26 19.31
C LYS A 75 -34.95 3.82 18.16
N LYS A 76 -34.28 4.36 17.15
CA LYS A 76 -34.91 5.02 16.00
C LYS A 76 -35.42 4.00 14.98
N LYS A 77 -36.62 4.24 14.42
CA LYS A 77 -37.34 3.31 13.54
C LYS A 77 -37.40 3.85 12.11
N ALA A 78 -37.19 2.96 11.14
CA ALA A 78 -37.46 3.21 9.74
C ALA A 78 -38.72 2.48 9.27
N VAL A 79 -39.51 3.11 8.42
CA VAL A 79 -40.60 2.46 7.66
C VAL A 79 -40.23 2.44 6.19
N ILE A 80 -40.56 1.34 5.53
CA ILE A 80 -40.26 1.12 4.12
C ILE A 80 -41.58 0.75 3.42
N PHE A 81 -42.02 1.55 2.45
CA PHE A 81 -43.25 1.32 1.72
C PHE A 81 -42.97 0.78 0.32
N GLY A 82 -43.69 -0.26 -0.06
CA GLY A 82 -43.64 -0.86 -1.38
C GLY A 82 -42.84 -2.15 -1.44
N SER A 83 -42.78 -2.69 -2.63
CA SER A 83 -42.25 -4.01 -2.94
C SER A 83 -41.06 -3.89 -3.88
N GLY A 84 -40.36 -5.01 -4.10
CA GLY A 84 -39.26 -5.11 -5.05
C GLY A 84 -37.87 -5.18 -4.38
N LEU A 85 -36.85 -5.12 -5.23
CA LEU A 85 -35.46 -5.37 -4.80
C LEU A 85 -34.92 -4.28 -3.86
N PHE A 86 -35.20 -3.01 -4.12
CA PHE A 86 -34.66 -1.93 -3.28
C PHE A 86 -35.16 -1.99 -1.84
N PRO A 87 -36.48 -2.05 -1.56
CA PRO A 87 -36.96 -2.25 -0.20
C PRO A 87 -36.40 -3.48 0.48
N LEU A 88 -36.30 -4.60 -0.25
CA LEU A 88 -35.75 -5.85 0.27
C LEU A 88 -34.28 -5.71 0.69
N PHE A 89 -33.42 -5.23 -0.20
CA PHE A 89 -32.01 -5.02 0.14
C PHE A 89 -31.83 -3.98 1.25
N LEU A 90 -32.64 -2.91 1.25
CA LEU A 90 -32.57 -1.85 2.26
C LEU A 90 -32.91 -2.37 3.66
N VAL A 91 -33.97 -3.15 3.84
CA VAL A 91 -34.31 -3.69 5.16
C VAL A 91 -33.20 -4.61 5.69
N GLY A 92 -32.55 -5.38 4.81
CA GLY A 92 -31.42 -6.22 5.18
C GLY A 92 -30.16 -5.41 5.56
N GLU A 93 -29.88 -4.29 4.88
CA GLU A 93 -28.76 -3.42 5.23
C GLU A 93 -29.03 -2.62 6.53
N LEU A 94 -30.29 -2.22 6.78
CA LEU A 94 -30.70 -1.59 8.04
C LEU A 94 -30.63 -2.57 9.22
N GLU A 95 -31.00 -3.83 9.03
CA GLU A 95 -30.82 -4.87 10.06
C GLU A 95 -29.36 -5.07 10.43
N LYS A 96 -28.44 -5.10 9.44
CA LYS A 96 -27.00 -5.14 9.71
C LYS A 96 -26.52 -3.95 10.56
N LYS A 97 -27.14 -2.78 10.38
CA LYS A 97 -26.85 -1.56 11.16
C LYS A 97 -27.66 -1.48 12.47
N MET A 98 -28.43 -2.51 12.79
CA MET A 98 -29.25 -2.63 14.01
C MET A 98 -30.43 -1.63 14.10
N TYR A 99 -30.92 -1.12 12.97
CA TYR A 99 -32.13 -0.31 12.92
C TYR A 99 -33.38 -1.18 12.85
N PRO A 100 -34.37 -0.97 13.72
CA PRO A 100 -35.70 -1.52 13.53
C PRO A 100 -36.29 -0.94 12.24
N ALA A 101 -36.61 -1.79 11.29
CA ALA A 101 -37.24 -1.39 10.04
C ALA A 101 -38.40 -2.33 9.69
N THR A 102 -39.51 -1.78 9.24
CA THR A 102 -40.70 -2.55 8.83
C THR A 102 -41.02 -2.25 7.37
N ILE A 103 -41.18 -3.31 6.56
CA ILE A 103 -41.66 -3.20 5.18
C ILE A 103 -43.18 -3.35 5.22
N TYR A 104 -43.91 -2.38 4.65
CA TYR A 104 -45.34 -2.43 4.34
C TYR A 104 -45.49 -2.70 2.84
N CYS A 105 -46.09 -3.87 2.49
CA CYS A 105 -46.18 -4.30 1.11
C CYS A 105 -47.57 -4.91 0.78
N GLN A 106 -47.90 -4.99 -0.52
CA GLN A 106 -49.20 -5.48 -1.00
C GLN A 106 -49.24 -7.01 -1.13
N GLU A 107 -48.08 -7.64 -1.25
CA GLU A 107 -47.98 -9.10 -1.33
C GLU A 107 -48.55 -9.77 -0.08
N LYS A 108 -49.05 -11.00 -0.25
CA LYS A 108 -49.71 -11.76 0.82
C LYS A 108 -48.75 -12.46 1.79
N ASP A 109 -47.54 -12.74 1.35
CA ASP A 109 -46.52 -13.49 2.08
C ASP A 109 -45.11 -13.34 1.48
N TYR A 110 -44.10 -13.93 2.12
CA TYR A 110 -42.70 -13.93 1.63
C TYR A 110 -42.54 -14.56 0.26
N GLU A 111 -43.33 -15.63 -0.05
CA GLU A 111 -43.20 -16.33 -1.34
C GLU A 111 -43.67 -15.44 -2.48
N ALA A 112 -44.80 -14.79 -2.32
CA ALA A 112 -45.34 -13.83 -3.28
C ALA A 112 -44.40 -12.62 -3.44
N TYR A 113 -43.83 -12.14 -2.33
CA TYR A 113 -42.89 -11.03 -2.37
C TYR A 113 -41.62 -11.36 -3.19
N ILE A 114 -40.98 -12.51 -2.91
CA ILE A 114 -39.75 -12.92 -3.63
C ILE A 114 -40.08 -13.27 -5.08
N ALA A 115 -41.23 -13.88 -5.37
CA ALA A 115 -41.65 -14.17 -6.74
C ALA A 115 -41.82 -12.88 -7.57
N ALA A 116 -42.32 -11.81 -6.96
CA ALA A 116 -42.44 -10.51 -7.62
C ALA A 116 -41.10 -9.76 -7.73
N ALA A 117 -40.27 -9.80 -6.69
CA ALA A 117 -39.01 -9.07 -6.63
C ALA A 117 -37.88 -9.69 -7.47
N ALA A 118 -37.83 -11.03 -7.60
CA ALA A 118 -36.78 -11.78 -8.31
C ALA A 118 -37.42 -12.96 -9.09
N PRO A 119 -38.16 -12.67 -10.16
CA PRO A 119 -38.87 -13.69 -10.94
C PRO A 119 -37.95 -14.69 -11.65
N GLU A 120 -36.71 -14.33 -11.86
CA GLU A 120 -35.66 -15.16 -12.49
C GLU A 120 -35.14 -16.31 -11.60
N LEU A 121 -35.48 -16.32 -10.32
CA LEU A 121 -35.05 -17.39 -9.42
C LEU A 121 -35.76 -18.72 -9.73
N LEU A 122 -34.95 -19.80 -9.79
CA LEU A 122 -35.49 -21.15 -9.84
C LEU A 122 -36.35 -21.41 -8.62
N GLU A 123 -37.39 -22.24 -8.75
CA GLU A 123 -38.33 -22.54 -7.67
C GLU A 123 -37.63 -23.06 -6.41
N SER A 124 -36.63 -23.93 -6.56
CA SER A 124 -35.82 -24.45 -5.47
C SER A 124 -35.03 -23.34 -4.74
N ASP A 125 -34.42 -22.42 -5.49
CA ASP A 125 -33.66 -21.31 -4.93
C ASP A 125 -34.59 -20.29 -4.26
N ARG A 126 -35.79 -20.07 -4.80
CA ARG A 126 -36.83 -19.24 -4.21
C ARG A 126 -37.27 -19.78 -2.85
N LYS A 127 -37.56 -21.08 -2.76
CA LYS A 127 -37.93 -21.73 -1.48
C LYS A 127 -36.83 -21.59 -0.42
N ASN A 128 -35.58 -21.75 -0.83
CA ASN A 128 -34.44 -21.55 0.06
C ASN A 128 -34.34 -20.11 0.55
N GLU A 129 -34.55 -19.13 -0.34
CA GLU A 129 -34.51 -17.72 0.04
C GLU A 129 -35.66 -17.31 0.94
N VAL A 130 -36.88 -17.83 0.72
CA VAL A 130 -38.03 -17.63 1.62
C VAL A 130 -37.73 -18.18 3.02
N LYS A 131 -37.16 -19.41 3.10
CA LYS A 131 -36.75 -19.99 4.38
C LYS A 131 -35.69 -19.14 5.08
N ARG A 132 -34.78 -18.59 4.32
CA ARG A 132 -33.73 -17.69 4.82
C ARG A 132 -34.33 -16.39 5.36
N LEU A 133 -35.18 -15.72 4.58
CA LEU A 133 -35.90 -14.52 5.00
C LEU A 133 -36.67 -14.73 6.29
N SER A 134 -37.41 -15.82 6.39
CA SER A 134 -38.18 -16.16 7.59
C SER A 134 -37.31 -16.40 8.84
N SER A 135 -36.03 -16.72 8.64
CA SER A 135 -35.06 -16.90 9.73
C SER A 135 -34.36 -15.61 10.13
N MET A 136 -34.52 -14.53 9.35
CA MET A 136 -33.93 -13.22 9.65
C MET A 136 -34.86 -12.44 10.59
N ASP A 137 -34.27 -11.56 11.40
CA ASP A 137 -35.01 -10.67 12.30
C ASP A 137 -35.49 -9.41 11.53
N LEU A 138 -36.33 -9.67 10.49
CA LEU A 138 -36.90 -8.65 9.63
C LEU A 138 -38.42 -8.53 9.91
N SER A 139 -38.96 -7.32 9.84
CA SER A 139 -40.36 -7.04 10.03
C SER A 139 -41.04 -6.74 8.68
N PHE A 140 -42.06 -7.54 8.36
CA PHE A 140 -42.92 -7.36 7.18
C PHE A 140 -44.37 -7.30 7.61
N GLU A 141 -45.10 -6.34 7.05
CA GLU A 141 -46.57 -6.23 7.12
C GLU A 141 -47.12 -6.45 5.71
N PHE A 142 -47.67 -7.62 5.50
CA PHE A 142 -48.21 -8.07 4.21
C PHE A 142 -49.67 -7.65 3.99
N GLY A 143 -50.09 -7.61 2.72
CA GLY A 143 -51.48 -7.32 2.35
C GLY A 143 -51.92 -5.89 2.64
N CYS A 144 -50.98 -4.96 2.77
CA CYS A 144 -51.29 -3.57 3.09
C CYS A 144 -51.83 -2.82 1.86
N SER A 145 -52.89 -2.03 2.06
CA SER A 145 -53.28 -1.03 1.07
C SER A 145 -52.28 0.14 1.14
N LEU A 146 -51.48 0.31 0.10
CA LEU A 146 -50.52 1.43 0.01
C LEU A 146 -51.20 2.68 -0.57
N ASP A 147 -52.35 3.07 0.00
CA ASP A 147 -52.99 4.35 -0.30
C ASP A 147 -52.37 5.49 0.54
N LEU A 148 -52.62 6.72 0.10
CA LEU A 148 -52.05 7.90 0.75
C LEU A 148 -52.46 8.07 2.23
N PRO A 149 -53.71 7.80 2.65
CA PRO A 149 -54.10 7.86 4.05
C PRO A 149 -53.34 6.88 4.92
N PHE A 150 -53.19 5.61 4.49
CA PHE A 150 -52.45 4.58 5.22
C PHE A 150 -50.98 4.95 5.35
N ILE A 151 -50.35 5.32 4.22
CA ILE A 151 -48.92 5.70 4.22
C ILE A 151 -48.66 6.87 5.16
N ARG A 152 -49.48 7.94 5.07
CA ARG A 152 -49.33 9.14 5.93
C ARG A 152 -49.56 8.81 7.42
N ALA A 153 -50.42 7.86 7.75
CA ALA A 153 -50.59 7.43 9.12
C ALA A 153 -49.33 6.75 9.65
N LYS A 154 -48.73 5.82 8.86
CA LYS A 154 -47.52 5.08 9.24
C LYS A 154 -46.24 5.94 9.23
N MET A 155 -46.17 6.95 8.39
CA MET A 155 -45.05 7.93 8.41
C MET A 155 -44.94 8.65 9.76
N LYS A 156 -46.04 8.91 10.45
CA LYS A 156 -46.02 9.57 11.77
C LYS A 156 -45.43 8.73 12.88
N GLU A 157 -45.35 7.41 12.68
CA GLU A 157 -44.85 6.43 13.66
C GLU A 157 -43.34 6.18 13.49
N ALA A 158 -42.70 6.80 12.49
CA ALA A 158 -41.35 6.53 12.10
C ALA A 158 -40.43 7.76 12.21
N ASP A 159 -39.16 7.52 12.46
CA ASP A 159 -38.12 8.56 12.45
C ASP A 159 -37.58 8.80 11.02
N VAL A 160 -37.57 7.78 10.16
CA VAL A 160 -37.17 7.88 8.76
C VAL A 160 -38.13 7.10 7.86
N VAL A 161 -38.46 7.72 6.74
CA VAL A 161 -39.36 7.16 5.72
C VAL A 161 -38.56 6.73 4.52
N CYS A 162 -38.74 5.47 4.13
CA CYS A 162 -38.15 4.90 2.92
C CYS A 162 -39.29 4.36 2.03
N ALA A 163 -39.08 4.35 0.71
CA ALA A 163 -40.09 3.85 -0.20
C ALA A 163 -39.48 3.27 -1.49
N SER A 164 -40.20 2.32 -2.11
CA SER A 164 -39.93 1.96 -3.50
C SER A 164 -40.11 3.18 -4.40
N GLU A 165 -39.47 3.21 -5.55
CA GLU A 165 -39.56 4.33 -6.48
C GLU A 165 -41.03 4.63 -6.90
N GLU A 166 -41.86 3.60 -7.07
CA GLU A 166 -43.27 3.73 -7.39
C GLU A 166 -44.04 4.48 -6.29
N VAL A 167 -43.84 4.09 -5.04
CA VAL A 167 -44.52 4.71 -3.90
C VAL A 167 -43.97 6.12 -3.64
N ALA A 168 -42.69 6.31 -3.78
CA ALA A 168 -42.05 7.61 -3.62
C ALA A 168 -42.55 8.65 -4.65
N LYS A 169 -42.80 8.23 -5.90
CA LYS A 169 -43.44 9.06 -6.92
C LYS A 169 -44.86 9.45 -6.60
N LYS A 170 -45.63 8.57 -5.94
CA LYS A 170 -47.00 8.91 -5.47
C LYS A 170 -46.97 9.94 -4.34
N LEU A 171 -45.94 9.92 -3.49
CA LEU A 171 -45.78 10.84 -2.36
C LEU A 171 -45.21 12.19 -2.74
N ALA A 172 -44.25 12.21 -3.67
CA ALA A 172 -43.53 13.39 -4.14
C ALA A 172 -43.31 13.31 -5.66
N PRO A 173 -44.36 13.57 -6.49
CA PRO A 173 -44.33 13.35 -7.93
C PRO A 173 -43.36 14.29 -8.66
N GLU A 174 -43.19 15.50 -8.15
CA GLU A 174 -42.33 16.53 -8.77
C GLU A 174 -40.82 16.40 -8.41
N GLU A 175 -40.51 15.49 -7.49
CA GLU A 175 -39.14 15.35 -6.98
C GLU A 175 -38.51 14.01 -7.40
N THR A 176 -37.27 14.05 -7.85
CA THR A 176 -36.45 12.87 -8.11
C THR A 176 -35.45 12.66 -6.96
N ALA A 177 -35.17 11.40 -6.63
CA ALA A 177 -34.15 11.11 -5.63
C ALA A 177 -32.75 11.44 -6.18
N ASP A 178 -31.94 12.07 -5.36
CA ASP A 178 -30.51 12.21 -5.64
C ASP A 178 -29.85 10.83 -5.66
N ALA A 179 -29.13 10.54 -6.74
CA ALA A 179 -28.53 9.22 -6.96
C ALA A 179 -27.31 8.93 -6.06
N GLU A 180 -26.71 9.95 -5.44
CA GLU A 180 -25.59 9.77 -4.52
C GLU A 180 -26.04 9.46 -3.11
N ILE A 181 -27.09 10.14 -2.66
CA ILE A 181 -27.60 9.99 -1.29
C ILE A 181 -28.89 9.18 -1.19
N MET A 182 -29.51 8.79 -2.32
CA MET A 182 -30.78 8.07 -2.36
C MET A 182 -31.89 8.78 -1.57
N LEU A 183 -31.99 10.09 -1.68
CA LEU A 183 -32.93 10.92 -0.93
C LEU A 183 -33.69 11.89 -1.84
N ARG A 184 -35.00 11.99 -1.64
CA ARG A 184 -35.83 13.12 -2.08
C ARG A 184 -35.77 14.15 -0.98
N GLU A 185 -34.95 15.17 -1.14
CA GLU A 185 -34.54 16.05 -0.03
C GLU A 185 -35.70 16.87 0.54
N GLN A 186 -36.56 17.42 -0.32
CA GLN A 186 -37.68 18.25 0.12
C GLN A 186 -38.78 17.40 0.82
N ALA A 187 -39.02 16.20 0.30
CA ALA A 187 -39.98 15.28 0.87
C ALA A 187 -39.43 14.48 2.07
N GLY A 188 -38.12 14.44 2.28
CA GLY A 188 -37.49 13.64 3.33
C GLY A 188 -37.65 12.13 3.13
N ILE A 189 -37.79 11.66 1.89
CA ILE A 189 -38.08 10.26 1.57
C ILE A 189 -36.82 9.60 0.97
N VAL A 190 -36.35 8.54 1.64
CA VAL A 190 -35.23 7.73 1.13
C VAL A 190 -35.77 6.77 0.05
N SER A 191 -35.32 6.97 -1.17
CA SER A 191 -35.74 6.16 -2.33
C SER A 191 -34.67 6.24 -3.42
N GLY A 192 -34.74 5.37 -4.42
CA GLY A 192 -33.86 5.46 -5.58
C GLY A 192 -34.30 4.56 -6.72
N PRO A 193 -34.01 4.95 -7.96
CA PRO A 193 -34.31 4.14 -9.14
C PRO A 193 -33.46 2.88 -9.14
N VAL A 194 -34.06 1.76 -9.53
CA VAL A 194 -33.41 0.46 -9.66
C VAL A 194 -33.60 -0.07 -11.06
N ARG A 195 -32.52 -0.37 -11.74
CA ARG A 195 -32.51 -0.91 -13.10
C ARG A 195 -32.08 -2.38 -13.15
N SER A 196 -31.36 -2.82 -12.12
CA SER A 196 -30.83 -4.17 -12.01
C SER A 196 -30.72 -4.60 -10.54
N VAL A 197 -30.49 -5.89 -10.31
CA VAL A 197 -30.23 -6.43 -8.97
C VAL A 197 -29.00 -5.79 -8.32
N MET A 198 -27.95 -5.53 -9.12
CA MET A 198 -26.75 -4.86 -8.65
C MET A 198 -26.99 -3.42 -8.23
N ASP A 199 -27.80 -2.68 -9.04
CA ASP A 199 -28.20 -1.32 -8.67
C ASP A 199 -29.00 -1.31 -7.39
N ALA A 200 -29.94 -2.25 -7.20
CA ALA A 200 -30.74 -2.37 -5.99
C ALA A 200 -29.88 -2.59 -4.74
N ALA A 201 -28.92 -3.51 -4.83
CA ALA A 201 -28.00 -3.79 -3.73
C ALA A 201 -27.11 -2.60 -3.39
N PHE A 202 -26.63 -1.88 -4.41
CA PHE A 202 -25.81 -0.70 -4.24
C PHE A 202 -26.59 0.51 -3.71
N ALA A 203 -27.77 0.77 -4.28
CA ALA A 203 -28.68 1.83 -3.84
C ALA A 203 -29.11 1.61 -2.37
N ALA A 204 -29.41 0.37 -1.98
CA ALA A 204 -29.76 0.03 -0.61
C ALA A 204 -28.63 0.29 0.40
N LYS A 205 -27.38 0.03 0.04
CA LYS A 205 -26.22 0.38 0.89
C LYS A 205 -26.08 1.88 1.08
N ARG A 206 -26.19 2.66 0.01
CA ARG A 206 -26.19 4.13 0.05
C ARG A 206 -27.35 4.66 0.88
N ALA A 207 -28.55 4.15 0.64
CA ALA A 207 -29.75 4.51 1.39
C ALA A 207 -29.62 4.20 2.89
N ALA A 208 -29.05 3.06 3.24
CA ALA A 208 -28.81 2.70 4.65
C ALA A 208 -27.80 3.62 5.34
N LEU A 209 -26.84 4.19 4.61
CA LEU A 209 -25.96 5.24 5.14
C LEU A 209 -26.73 6.56 5.28
N THR A 210 -27.56 6.93 4.32
CA THR A 210 -28.44 8.10 4.39
C THR A 210 -29.35 8.03 5.61
N VAL A 211 -30.01 6.89 5.84
CA VAL A 211 -30.83 6.68 7.04
C VAL A 211 -30.00 6.85 8.32
N ASP A 212 -28.80 6.30 8.36
CA ASP A 212 -27.90 6.39 9.52
C ASP A 212 -27.49 7.84 9.81
N LEU A 213 -27.21 8.63 8.79
CA LEU A 213 -26.86 10.05 8.92
C LEU A 213 -28.05 10.92 9.32
N LEU A 214 -29.21 10.73 8.68
CA LEU A 214 -30.43 11.48 9.00
C LEU A 214 -30.86 11.26 10.46
N VAL A 215 -30.80 10.01 10.94
CA VAL A 215 -31.15 9.66 12.33
C VAL A 215 -30.21 10.35 13.34
N GLN A 216 -28.98 10.61 12.97
CA GLN A 216 -27.98 11.29 13.79
C GLN A 216 -28.00 12.83 13.61
N ASN A 217 -28.93 13.36 12.83
CA ASN A 217 -29.01 14.78 12.45
C ASN A 217 -27.72 15.28 11.76
N LEU A 218 -27.08 14.42 11.00
CA LEU A 218 -25.91 14.75 10.18
C LEU A 218 -26.31 14.96 8.73
N SER A 219 -25.50 15.74 8.00
CA SER A 219 -25.72 15.93 6.57
C SER A 219 -25.67 14.59 5.83
N PRO A 220 -26.65 14.27 4.96
CA PRO A 220 -26.67 13.03 4.16
C PRO A 220 -25.49 12.93 3.18
N HIS A 221 -24.78 14.02 2.91
CA HIS A 221 -23.57 14.06 2.08
C HIS A 221 -22.28 13.72 2.84
N SER A 222 -22.33 13.60 4.17
CA SER A 222 -21.15 13.33 4.99
C SER A 222 -20.62 11.91 4.81
N ASN A 223 -19.29 11.73 4.92
CA ASN A 223 -18.62 10.43 4.98
C ASN A 223 -18.84 9.50 3.78
N ARG A 224 -19.06 10.04 2.57
CA ARG A 224 -19.31 9.27 1.35
C ARG A 224 -18.06 9.00 0.50
N GLY A 225 -16.89 9.41 0.95
CA GLY A 225 -15.64 9.25 0.20
C GLY A 225 -15.22 7.79 -0.08
N SER A 226 -15.81 6.81 0.64
CA SER A 226 -15.62 5.38 0.40
C SER A 226 -16.66 4.75 -0.53
N GLU A 227 -17.63 5.51 -0.98
CA GLU A 227 -18.67 5.05 -1.92
C GLU A 227 -18.28 5.32 -3.37
N GLY A 228 -18.73 4.46 -4.26
CA GLY A 228 -18.47 4.59 -5.69
C GLY A 228 -17.51 3.56 -6.23
N ALA A 229 -17.18 3.71 -7.50
CA ALA A 229 -16.26 2.82 -8.19
C ALA A 229 -14.83 3.07 -7.73
N VAL A 230 -14.20 2.04 -7.20
CA VAL A 230 -12.77 2.04 -6.86
C VAL A 230 -12.02 1.34 -7.97
N THR A 231 -11.12 2.06 -8.65
CA THR A 231 -10.23 1.44 -9.61
C THR A 231 -9.15 0.67 -8.87
N THR A 232 -9.25 -0.66 -8.86
CA THR A 232 -8.21 -1.53 -8.33
C THR A 232 -7.33 -2.00 -9.49
N ARG A 233 -6.02 -1.78 -9.39
CA ARG A 233 -5.02 -2.36 -10.29
C ARG A 233 -4.38 -3.55 -9.58
N LEU A 234 -5.10 -4.65 -9.52
CA LEU A 234 -4.55 -5.88 -8.95
C LEU A 234 -3.57 -6.50 -9.93
N TYR A 235 -2.29 -6.38 -9.61
CA TYR A 235 -1.24 -7.07 -10.33
C TYR A 235 -1.10 -8.48 -9.79
N THR A 236 -0.97 -9.45 -10.70
CA THR A 236 -0.62 -10.84 -10.36
C THR A 236 0.43 -11.29 -11.36
N ASN A 237 1.54 -11.81 -10.87
CA ASN A 237 2.55 -12.41 -11.74
C ASN A 237 1.98 -13.70 -12.35
N MET A 238 1.98 -13.78 -13.68
CA MET A 238 1.44 -14.91 -14.46
C MET A 238 2.54 -15.82 -15.00
N ASP A 239 3.82 -15.51 -14.74
CA ASP A 239 4.96 -16.28 -15.25
C ASP A 239 4.90 -17.74 -14.78
N GLY A 240 5.02 -18.66 -15.71
CA GLY A 240 4.97 -20.10 -15.46
C GLY A 240 3.59 -20.67 -15.18
N MET A 241 2.51 -19.85 -15.14
CA MET A 241 1.15 -20.35 -15.00
C MET A 241 0.64 -20.94 -16.32
N LYS A 242 -0.15 -22.01 -16.21
CA LYS A 242 -0.80 -22.64 -17.36
C LYS A 242 -2.28 -22.32 -17.37
N GLY A 243 -2.79 -21.94 -18.52
CA GLY A 243 -4.22 -21.80 -18.76
C GLY A 243 -4.95 -23.15 -18.65
N SER A 244 -6.19 -23.10 -18.25
CA SER A 244 -7.08 -24.25 -18.19
C SER A 244 -8.47 -23.88 -18.69
N LYS A 245 -9.20 -24.85 -19.19
CA LYS A 245 -10.61 -24.66 -19.61
C LYS A 245 -11.51 -24.61 -18.38
N LYS A 246 -12.57 -23.80 -18.44
CA LYS A 246 -13.59 -23.78 -17.39
C LYS A 246 -14.36 -25.10 -17.36
N ILE A 247 -14.83 -25.46 -16.18
CA ILE A 247 -15.67 -26.63 -15.99
C ILE A 247 -17.02 -26.39 -16.69
N PRO A 248 -17.51 -27.32 -17.52
CA PRO A 248 -18.83 -27.19 -18.13
C PRO A 248 -19.91 -27.07 -17.05
N CYS A 249 -20.86 -26.16 -17.26
CA CYS A 249 -21.96 -25.94 -16.34
C CYS A 249 -23.26 -26.42 -16.96
N SER A 250 -24.06 -27.18 -16.19
CA SER A 250 -25.40 -27.55 -16.57
C SER A 250 -26.39 -26.36 -16.45
N THR A 251 -27.60 -26.52 -17.00
CA THR A 251 -28.68 -25.51 -16.85
C THR A 251 -29.05 -25.25 -15.40
N ASP A 252 -28.87 -26.24 -14.52
CA ASP A 252 -29.19 -26.17 -13.10
C ASP A 252 -28.03 -25.60 -12.24
N GLY A 253 -26.93 -25.20 -12.87
CA GLY A 253 -25.72 -24.74 -12.21
C GLY A 253 -24.76 -25.87 -11.86
N TYR A 254 -23.68 -25.54 -11.14
CA TYR A 254 -22.69 -26.54 -10.71
C TYR A 254 -23.20 -27.44 -9.59
N SER A 255 -22.84 -28.72 -9.67
CA SER A 255 -22.82 -29.62 -8.51
C SER A 255 -21.76 -29.15 -7.51
N LYS A 256 -21.77 -29.73 -6.31
CA LYS A 256 -20.78 -29.41 -5.28
C LYS A 256 -19.35 -29.68 -5.71
N GLU A 257 -19.16 -30.80 -6.38
CA GLU A 257 -17.87 -31.27 -6.90
C GLU A 257 -17.37 -30.37 -8.05
N GLU A 258 -18.22 -30.06 -9.01
CA GLU A 258 -17.90 -29.17 -10.13
C GLU A 258 -17.55 -27.75 -9.64
N ALA A 259 -18.27 -27.23 -8.65
CA ALA A 259 -17.95 -25.93 -8.05
C ALA A 259 -16.59 -25.93 -7.34
N ILE A 260 -16.21 -27.04 -6.69
CA ILE A 260 -14.88 -27.19 -6.08
C ILE A 260 -13.81 -27.20 -7.15
N GLU A 261 -13.98 -27.97 -8.22
CA GLU A 261 -12.99 -28.05 -9.31
C GLU A 261 -12.87 -26.71 -10.05
N GLU A 262 -13.97 -26.02 -10.33
CA GLU A 262 -13.91 -24.69 -10.92
C GLU A 262 -13.21 -23.68 -9.99
N ALA A 263 -13.51 -23.71 -8.69
CA ALA A 263 -12.88 -22.83 -7.71
C ALA A 263 -11.37 -23.12 -7.53
N LYS A 264 -10.91 -24.35 -7.74
CA LYS A 264 -9.47 -24.71 -7.71
C LYS A 264 -8.68 -24.09 -8.85
N ARG A 265 -9.30 -23.77 -9.96
CA ARG A 265 -8.65 -23.06 -11.07
C ARG A 265 -8.25 -21.64 -10.70
N CYS A 266 -8.87 -21.06 -9.65
CA CYS A 266 -8.63 -19.68 -9.23
C CYS A 266 -7.21 -19.51 -8.71
N ILE A 267 -6.42 -18.65 -9.36
CA ILE A 267 -5.04 -18.31 -8.99
C ILE A 267 -4.94 -17.42 -7.74
N GLN A 268 -6.04 -17.11 -7.08
CA GLN A 268 -6.09 -16.26 -5.89
C GLN A 268 -5.35 -14.92 -6.10
N CYS A 269 -5.76 -14.17 -7.14
CA CYS A 269 -5.11 -12.92 -7.52
C CYS A 269 -4.89 -11.99 -6.33
N HIS A 270 -3.63 -11.74 -6.02
CA HIS A 270 -3.18 -10.77 -5.05
C HIS A 270 -1.78 -10.33 -5.45
N CYS A 271 -1.46 -9.08 -5.20
CA CYS A 271 -0.14 -8.55 -5.45
C CYS A 271 0.73 -8.71 -4.20
N ASP A 272 1.86 -9.41 -4.31
CA ASP A 272 2.85 -9.62 -3.26
C ASP A 272 4.30 -9.30 -3.71
N GLU A 273 4.46 -8.63 -4.86
CA GLU A 273 5.77 -8.37 -5.48
C GLU A 273 6.70 -7.60 -4.53
N CYS A 274 6.19 -6.59 -3.83
CA CYS A 274 6.97 -5.87 -2.83
C CYS A 274 7.32 -6.74 -1.61
N MET A 275 6.50 -7.74 -1.26
CA MET A 275 6.80 -8.68 -0.17
C MET A 275 7.84 -9.72 -0.59
N LYS A 276 7.88 -10.10 -1.88
CA LYS A 276 8.91 -11.01 -2.42
C LYS A 276 10.29 -10.34 -2.44
N SER A 277 10.34 -9.08 -2.82
CA SER A 277 11.59 -8.33 -2.97
C SER A 277 12.11 -7.73 -1.66
N CYS A 278 11.23 -7.30 -0.75
CA CYS A 278 11.59 -6.57 0.46
C CYS A 278 11.60 -7.48 1.71
N VAL A 279 12.76 -7.63 2.34
CA VAL A 279 12.94 -8.41 3.57
C VAL A 279 12.06 -7.90 4.70
N TYR A 280 11.98 -6.59 4.88
CA TYR A 280 11.15 -5.94 5.89
C TYR A 280 9.67 -6.35 5.78
N LEU A 281 9.07 -6.25 4.59
CA LEU A 281 7.67 -6.62 4.37
C LEU A 281 7.44 -8.13 4.53
N ARG A 282 8.41 -8.95 4.13
CA ARG A 282 8.36 -10.41 4.28
C ARG A 282 8.42 -10.84 5.75
N GLU A 283 9.29 -10.24 6.55
CA GLU A 283 9.44 -10.58 7.96
C GLU A 283 8.19 -10.27 8.78
N TYR A 284 7.56 -9.12 8.53
CA TYR A 284 6.31 -8.79 9.20
C TYR A 284 5.09 -9.56 8.66
N LYS A 285 5.23 -10.31 7.55
CA LYS A 285 4.22 -11.22 6.97
C LYS A 285 2.84 -10.59 6.79
N LYS A 286 2.79 -9.28 6.56
CA LYS A 286 1.55 -8.52 6.41
C LYS A 286 1.52 -7.81 5.07
N HIS A 287 0.35 -7.79 4.46
CA HIS A 287 0.15 -6.96 3.28
C HIS A 287 0.46 -5.49 3.60
N PRO A 288 1.18 -4.76 2.72
CA PRO A 288 1.62 -3.38 2.99
C PRO A 288 0.52 -2.44 3.48
N GLY A 289 -0.70 -2.53 2.90
CA GLY A 289 -1.84 -1.72 3.33
C GLY A 289 -2.31 -2.00 4.77
N LEU A 290 -2.18 -3.25 5.24
CA LEU A 290 -2.48 -3.59 6.63
C LEU A 290 -1.41 -3.03 7.57
N LEU A 291 -0.13 -3.21 7.20
CA LEU A 291 1.00 -2.69 7.97
C LEU A 291 0.94 -1.15 8.08
N ALA A 292 0.61 -0.46 6.98
CA ALA A 292 0.42 0.99 6.97
C ALA A 292 -0.71 1.42 7.92
N ARG A 293 -1.83 0.69 7.95
CA ARG A 293 -2.94 0.95 8.88
C ARG A 293 -2.52 0.77 10.34
N GLU A 294 -1.77 -0.29 10.64
CA GLU A 294 -1.28 -0.52 12.02
C GLU A 294 -0.31 0.57 12.47
N ILE A 295 0.59 1.01 11.59
CA ILE A 295 1.49 2.14 11.84
C ILE A 295 0.68 3.42 12.07
N TYR A 296 -0.32 3.71 11.22
CA TYR A 296 -1.20 4.85 11.41
C TYR A 296 -1.94 4.78 12.75
N ASN A 297 -2.54 3.64 13.09
CA ASN A 297 -3.23 3.48 14.38
C ASN A 297 -2.28 3.72 15.55
N ASN A 298 -1.02 3.27 15.45
CA ASN A 298 0.02 3.50 16.47
C ASN A 298 0.29 4.99 16.70
N THR A 299 0.26 5.83 15.67
CA THR A 299 0.45 7.27 15.80
C THR A 299 -0.72 7.95 16.54
N GLN A 300 -1.92 7.33 16.51
CA GLN A 300 -3.13 7.85 17.14
C GLN A 300 -3.23 7.49 18.64
N ILE A 301 -2.40 6.59 19.15
CA ILE A 301 -2.40 6.22 20.56
C ILE A 301 -1.95 7.43 21.41
N ILE A 302 -2.80 7.84 22.37
CA ILE A 302 -2.48 8.92 23.31
C ILE A 302 -1.80 8.34 24.55
N MET A 303 -2.34 7.25 25.10
CA MET A 303 -1.81 6.55 26.27
C MET A 303 -1.80 5.05 25.99
N GLY A 304 -0.66 4.41 26.14
CA GLY A 304 -0.50 2.97 25.92
C GLY A 304 0.79 2.61 25.19
N ASP A 305 0.95 1.32 24.90
CA ASP A 305 2.13 0.80 24.23
C ASP A 305 2.13 1.09 22.74
N HIS A 306 3.19 1.71 22.25
CA HIS A 306 3.42 1.98 20.83
C HIS A 306 4.15 0.79 20.16
N GLN A 307 3.43 -0.34 20.01
CA GLN A 307 4.00 -1.59 19.51
C GLN A 307 4.57 -1.49 18.09
N MET A 308 4.10 -0.55 17.29
CA MET A 308 4.58 -0.33 15.93
C MET A 308 5.82 0.57 15.84
N ASN A 309 6.36 1.07 16.96
CA ASN A 309 7.60 1.85 16.96
C ASN A 309 8.77 1.03 16.42
N LYS A 310 8.98 -0.22 16.88
CA LYS A 310 10.03 -1.09 16.35
C LYS A 310 9.80 -1.43 14.87
N PRO A 311 8.60 -1.88 14.42
CA PRO A 311 8.32 -2.07 13.01
C PRO A 311 8.61 -0.85 12.13
N MET A 312 8.10 0.36 12.44
CA MET A 312 8.32 1.52 11.60
C MET A 312 9.79 1.95 11.53
N ASN A 313 10.57 1.72 12.61
CA ASN A 313 12.01 1.99 12.65
C ASN A 313 12.86 0.89 12.01
N SER A 314 12.27 -0.26 11.68
CA SER A 314 12.94 -1.36 10.98
C SER A 314 12.92 -1.21 9.45
N CYS A 315 12.23 -0.22 8.90
CA CYS A 315 12.27 0.08 7.47
C CYS A 315 13.52 0.89 7.13
N SER A 316 14.28 0.43 6.13
CA SER A 316 15.50 1.12 5.68
C SER A 316 15.26 2.36 4.80
N LEU A 317 14.02 2.73 4.58
CA LEU A 317 13.60 3.88 3.75
C LEU A 317 14.19 3.88 2.32
N CYS A 318 14.48 2.70 1.79
CA CYS A 318 15.21 2.53 0.54
C CYS A 318 14.36 2.70 -0.74
N GLY A 319 13.04 2.75 -0.66
CA GLY A 319 12.15 2.92 -1.81
C GLY A 319 12.04 1.72 -2.76
N GLN A 320 12.64 0.55 -2.47
CA GLN A 320 12.53 -0.62 -3.34
C GLN A 320 11.07 -1.06 -3.54
N CYS A 321 10.24 -0.95 -2.50
CA CYS A 321 8.82 -1.28 -2.58
C CYS A 321 8.08 -0.42 -3.62
N THR A 322 8.46 0.86 -3.77
CA THR A 322 7.84 1.80 -4.71
C THR A 322 8.10 1.40 -6.16
N VAL A 323 9.36 1.12 -6.51
CA VAL A 323 9.72 0.73 -7.89
C VAL A 323 9.27 -0.70 -8.24
N THR A 324 9.06 -1.55 -7.24
CA THR A 324 8.54 -2.90 -7.46
C THR A 324 7.02 -2.91 -7.55
N CYS A 325 6.34 -1.95 -6.92
CA CYS A 325 4.89 -1.91 -6.89
C CYS A 325 4.32 -1.34 -8.20
N PRO A 326 3.47 -2.09 -8.94
CA PRO A 326 2.86 -1.59 -10.15
C PRO A 326 1.89 -0.43 -9.92
N ASN A 327 1.52 -0.17 -8.67
CA ASN A 327 0.67 0.96 -8.26
C ASN A 327 1.47 2.09 -7.57
N GLY A 328 2.78 2.01 -7.53
CA GLY A 328 3.63 3.04 -6.92
C GLY A 328 3.46 3.19 -5.40
N PHE A 329 2.99 2.15 -4.68
CA PHE A 329 2.82 2.23 -3.24
C PHE A 329 4.17 2.33 -2.52
N ASP A 330 4.34 3.38 -1.73
CA ASP A 330 5.59 3.69 -1.02
C ASP A 330 5.49 3.44 0.49
N MET A 331 5.97 2.26 0.93
CA MET A 331 6.04 1.93 2.35
C MET A 331 7.13 2.73 3.08
N SER A 332 8.16 3.18 2.35
CA SER A 332 9.23 3.98 2.95
C SER A 332 8.71 5.35 3.39
N GLN A 333 7.87 5.98 2.57
CA GLN A 333 7.21 7.24 2.91
C GLN A 333 6.24 7.07 4.09
N VAL A 334 5.48 5.97 4.14
CA VAL A 334 4.61 5.66 5.29
C VAL A 334 5.41 5.60 6.59
N CYS A 335 6.54 4.87 6.58
CA CYS A 335 7.40 4.76 7.77
C CYS A 335 8.05 6.10 8.13
N LYS A 336 8.52 6.87 7.14
CA LYS A 336 9.13 8.19 7.36
C LYS A 336 8.14 9.15 8.00
N SER A 337 6.97 9.35 7.40
CA SER A 337 5.93 10.24 7.93
C SER A 337 5.45 9.82 9.33
N ALA A 338 5.41 8.52 9.61
CA ALA A 338 5.09 8.03 10.95
C ALA A 338 6.19 8.40 11.96
N ARG A 339 7.48 8.27 11.61
CA ARG A 339 8.59 8.71 12.49
C ARG A 339 8.53 10.20 12.78
N GLU A 340 8.32 11.03 11.75
CA GLU A 340 8.16 12.48 11.88
C GLU A 340 6.99 12.84 12.81
N ASN A 341 5.83 12.21 12.64
CA ASN A 341 4.68 12.41 13.52
C ASN A 341 4.98 11.99 14.97
N MET A 342 5.61 10.83 15.18
CA MET A 342 5.94 10.35 16.51
C MET A 342 6.99 11.21 17.21
N VAL A 343 7.93 11.81 16.48
CA VAL A 343 8.90 12.76 17.01
C VAL A 343 8.22 14.08 17.36
N SER A 344 7.42 14.65 16.46
CA SER A 344 6.74 15.93 16.67
C SER A 344 5.68 15.91 17.77
N THR A 345 5.22 14.71 18.17
CA THR A 345 4.24 14.50 19.25
C THR A 345 4.85 13.90 20.52
N ASP A 346 6.18 13.90 20.64
CA ASP A 346 6.96 13.37 21.78
C ASP A 346 6.66 11.91 22.15
N LYS A 347 6.29 11.09 21.14
CA LYS A 347 5.97 9.67 21.30
C LYS A 347 7.06 8.72 20.81
N MET A 348 8.14 9.27 20.23
CA MET A 348 9.28 8.50 19.75
C MET A 348 10.40 8.50 20.80
N PRO A 349 10.76 7.32 21.37
CA PRO A 349 11.92 7.24 22.24
C PRO A 349 13.21 7.54 21.45
N LEU A 350 14.21 8.14 22.10
CA LEU A 350 15.51 8.44 21.51
C LEU A 350 16.33 7.18 21.23
N ALA A 351 16.24 6.18 22.10
CA ALA A 351 17.10 5.01 22.13
C ALA A 351 17.34 4.30 20.77
N PRO A 352 16.34 4.10 19.88
CA PRO A 352 16.60 3.45 18.60
C PRO A 352 17.53 4.22 17.67
N HIS A 353 17.68 5.53 17.84
CA HIS A 353 18.42 6.41 16.94
C HIS A 353 19.54 7.19 17.63
N GLU A 354 19.62 7.13 18.96
CA GLU A 354 20.48 7.99 19.78
C GLU A 354 21.93 7.93 19.37
N PHE A 355 22.50 6.73 19.25
CA PHE A 355 23.89 6.57 18.88
C PHE A 355 24.21 7.21 17.51
N ALA A 356 23.38 6.95 16.52
CA ALA A 356 23.56 7.50 15.18
C ALA A 356 23.42 9.03 15.15
N LEU A 357 22.51 9.58 15.94
CA LEU A 357 22.31 11.03 16.06
C LEU A 357 23.50 11.69 16.77
N MET A 358 24.04 11.07 17.80
CA MET A 358 25.24 11.56 18.50
C MET A 358 26.47 11.53 17.58
N ASP A 359 26.67 10.45 16.82
CA ASP A 359 27.72 10.33 15.83
C ASP A 359 27.61 11.41 14.73
N MET A 360 26.39 11.68 14.26
CA MET A 360 26.14 12.79 13.33
C MET A 360 26.47 14.16 13.93
N LEU A 361 26.07 14.40 15.17
CA LEU A 361 26.37 15.67 15.87
C LEU A 361 27.90 15.84 16.03
N PHE A 362 28.59 14.80 16.45
CA PHE A 362 30.05 14.81 16.56
C PHE A 362 30.73 15.09 15.19
N SER A 363 30.24 14.44 14.13
CA SER A 363 30.75 14.66 12.76
C SER A 363 30.55 16.10 12.28
N ASN A 364 29.55 16.82 12.80
CA ASN A 364 29.25 18.19 12.41
C ASN A 364 29.66 19.24 13.47
N SER A 365 30.37 18.82 14.52
CA SER A 365 30.98 19.70 15.53
C SER A 365 32.48 19.44 15.67
N GLU A 366 32.87 18.55 16.56
CA GLU A 366 34.29 18.28 16.91
C GLU A 366 35.13 17.73 15.73
N ALA A 367 34.51 16.90 14.88
CA ALA A 367 35.18 16.29 13.73
C ALA A 367 34.90 17.02 12.41
N PHE A 368 34.21 18.15 12.44
CA PHE A 368 33.88 18.91 11.22
C PHE A 368 35.11 19.63 10.68
N LEU A 369 35.34 19.49 9.38
CA LEU A 369 36.39 20.22 8.67
C LEU A 369 35.84 20.82 7.38
N CYS A 370 36.08 22.10 7.16
CA CYS A 370 35.84 22.74 5.87
C CYS A 370 37.04 23.67 5.56
N ARG A 371 37.79 23.35 4.50
CA ARG A 371 39.00 24.13 4.14
C ARG A 371 39.13 24.23 2.62
N PRO A 372 39.48 25.42 2.09
CA PRO A 372 39.84 25.55 0.69
C PRO A 372 41.17 24.81 0.39
N GLN A 373 41.39 24.47 -0.87
CA GLN A 373 42.67 23.97 -1.32
C GLN A 373 43.76 25.03 -1.05
N PRO A 374 44.97 24.65 -0.57
CA PRO A 374 46.07 25.60 -0.38
C PRO A 374 46.33 26.45 -1.62
N GLY A 375 46.38 27.76 -1.43
CA GLY A 375 46.58 28.73 -2.51
C GLY A 375 45.28 29.30 -3.12
N TYR A 376 44.11 28.86 -2.63
CA TYR A 376 42.81 29.36 -3.05
C TYR A 376 42.05 29.96 -1.86
N GLU A 377 41.37 31.08 -2.06
CA GLU A 377 40.40 31.63 -1.09
C GLU A 377 38.98 31.06 -1.34
N THR A 378 38.61 30.93 -2.61
CA THR A 378 37.39 30.29 -3.07
C THR A 378 37.74 29.14 -4.00
N CYS A 379 36.86 28.14 -4.10
CA CYS A 379 37.10 26.96 -4.91
C CYS A 379 35.94 26.73 -5.89
N ARG A 380 36.25 26.19 -7.05
CA ARG A 380 35.22 25.74 -8.02
C ARG A 380 34.48 24.53 -7.53
N TYR A 381 35.14 23.65 -6.79
CA TYR A 381 34.61 22.41 -6.27
C TYR A 381 34.85 22.30 -4.76
N VAL A 382 34.00 21.50 -4.09
CA VAL A 382 34.24 20.99 -2.74
C VAL A 382 34.04 19.48 -2.73
N PHE A 383 35.05 18.74 -2.31
CA PHE A 383 34.97 17.31 -2.13
C PHE A 383 34.31 16.97 -0.78
N PHE A 384 33.17 16.28 -0.83
CA PHE A 384 32.40 15.79 0.31
C PHE A 384 32.33 14.25 0.26
N PRO A 385 33.32 13.54 0.83
CA PRO A 385 33.42 12.08 0.76
C PRO A 385 32.30 11.36 1.50
N GLY A 386 31.66 12.05 2.47
CA GLY A 386 30.68 11.49 3.39
C GLY A 386 31.31 10.89 4.65
N CYS A 387 30.57 10.90 5.77
CA CYS A 387 31.07 10.50 7.09
C CYS A 387 31.59 9.06 7.13
N GLN A 388 30.93 8.12 6.46
CA GLN A 388 31.35 6.72 6.46
C GLN A 388 32.66 6.48 5.70
N ALA A 389 32.91 7.20 4.61
CA ALA A 389 34.15 7.08 3.86
C ALA A 389 35.35 7.60 4.69
N GLY A 390 35.19 8.75 5.34
CA GLY A 390 36.22 9.30 6.21
C GLY A 390 36.56 8.41 7.42
N ALA A 391 35.55 7.72 7.98
CA ALA A 391 35.75 6.84 9.13
C ALA A 391 36.33 5.46 8.78
N ILE A 392 35.94 4.87 7.63
CA ILE A 392 36.26 3.49 7.27
C ILE A 392 37.51 3.40 6.37
N ALA A 393 37.67 4.35 5.47
CA ALA A 393 38.73 4.33 4.44
C ALA A 393 39.37 5.73 4.25
N PRO A 394 40.01 6.30 5.29
CA PRO A 394 40.60 7.63 5.23
C PRO A 394 41.67 7.76 4.16
N ASP A 395 42.45 6.70 3.89
CA ASP A 395 43.47 6.68 2.86
C ASP A 395 42.87 6.88 1.46
N VAL A 396 41.76 6.21 1.17
CA VAL A 396 41.04 6.40 -0.10
C VAL A 396 40.53 7.83 -0.25
N VAL A 397 40.05 8.43 0.85
CA VAL A 397 39.58 9.82 0.85
C VAL A 397 40.73 10.79 0.58
N THR A 398 41.87 10.55 1.17
CA THR A 398 43.08 11.38 0.99
C THR A 398 43.56 11.31 -0.45
N GLU A 399 43.77 10.11 -0.99
CA GLU A 399 44.20 9.92 -2.39
C GLU A 399 43.20 10.54 -3.39
N ALA A 400 41.90 10.34 -3.16
CA ALA A 400 40.86 10.94 -4.01
C ALA A 400 40.93 12.48 -3.99
N TYR A 401 41.08 13.08 -2.80
CA TYR A 401 41.18 14.52 -2.66
C TYR A 401 42.43 15.08 -3.35
N GLU A 402 43.59 14.47 -3.12
CA GLU A 402 44.84 14.90 -3.75
C GLU A 402 44.81 14.76 -5.27
N ASP A 403 44.20 13.68 -5.77
CA ASP A 403 44.04 13.47 -7.21
C ASP A 403 43.14 14.53 -7.84
N LEU A 404 41.99 14.84 -7.22
CA LEU A 404 41.11 15.92 -7.65
C LEU A 404 41.85 17.27 -7.66
N CYS A 405 42.60 17.58 -6.61
CA CYS A 405 43.41 18.83 -6.56
C CYS A 405 44.43 18.93 -7.67
N ARG A 406 45.05 17.82 -8.09
CA ARG A 406 46.04 17.79 -9.18
C ARG A 406 45.41 17.91 -10.57
N ARG A 407 44.23 17.32 -10.78
CA ARG A 407 43.67 17.14 -12.13
C ARG A 407 42.52 18.05 -12.47
N THR A 408 41.95 18.79 -11.50
CA THR A 408 40.87 19.72 -11.76
C THR A 408 41.34 21.17 -11.62
N GLU A 409 40.80 22.06 -12.46
CA GLU A 409 41.09 23.49 -12.43
C GLU A 409 40.13 24.26 -11.53
N GLY A 410 40.57 25.36 -10.93
CA GLY A 410 39.72 26.25 -10.13
C GLY A 410 39.67 25.91 -8.64
N GLY A 411 40.49 24.96 -8.18
CA GLY A 411 40.60 24.56 -6.77
C GLY A 411 39.52 23.63 -6.28
N VAL A 412 39.90 22.73 -5.36
CA VAL A 412 39.00 21.78 -4.70
C VAL A 412 39.08 21.95 -3.19
N ALA A 413 38.06 22.43 -2.54
CA ALA A 413 37.99 22.45 -1.08
C ALA A 413 37.70 21.04 -0.54
N LEU A 414 38.09 20.77 0.70
CA LEU A 414 37.74 19.54 1.41
C LEU A 414 36.73 19.86 2.50
N MET A 415 35.60 19.14 2.51
CA MET A 415 34.58 19.23 3.56
C MET A 415 34.33 17.85 4.15
N LEU A 416 34.70 17.65 5.42
CA LEU A 416 34.42 16.45 6.20
C LEU A 416 33.31 16.73 7.18
N GLY A 417 32.27 15.92 7.13
CA GLY A 417 31.08 16.08 7.98
C GLY A 417 29.96 15.12 7.56
N CYS A 418 28.82 15.24 8.22
CA CYS A 418 27.60 14.48 7.87
C CYS A 418 26.63 15.35 7.08
N CYS A 419 26.03 14.77 6.04
CA CYS A 419 25.05 15.44 5.18
C CYS A 419 23.66 15.63 5.82
N GLY A 420 23.43 15.18 7.06
CA GLY A 420 22.12 15.27 7.73
C GLY A 420 21.14 14.13 7.43
N ALA A 421 21.47 13.17 6.56
CA ALA A 421 20.57 12.06 6.26
C ALA A 421 20.15 11.24 7.50
N ILE A 422 21.00 11.21 8.53
CA ILE A 422 20.74 10.51 9.80
C ILE A 422 19.53 11.12 10.53
N SER A 423 19.52 12.45 10.70
CA SER A 423 18.40 13.16 11.33
C SER A 423 17.13 13.10 10.48
N GLU A 424 17.27 13.18 9.17
CA GLU A 424 16.18 13.03 8.21
C GLU A 424 15.52 11.63 8.34
N TRP A 425 16.32 10.56 8.38
CA TRP A 425 15.82 9.19 8.57
C TRP A 425 15.19 8.96 9.95
N ALA A 426 15.66 9.66 10.97
CA ALA A 426 15.10 9.61 12.32
C ALA A 426 13.77 10.38 12.46
N GLY A 427 13.37 11.15 11.46
CA GLY A 427 12.21 12.04 11.52
C GLY A 427 12.44 13.32 12.34
N ARG A 428 13.72 13.73 12.53
CA ARG A 428 14.10 14.90 13.33
C ARG A 428 14.41 16.10 12.45
N TYR A 429 13.34 16.70 11.94
CA TYR A 429 13.39 17.79 10.98
C TYR A 429 14.24 18.98 11.44
N GLU A 430 14.06 19.44 12.69
CA GLU A 430 14.81 20.58 13.23
C GLU A 430 16.34 20.35 13.26
N MET A 431 16.77 19.11 13.49
CA MET A 431 18.19 18.76 13.44
C MET A 431 18.71 18.79 12.00
N THR A 432 17.90 18.34 11.04
CA THR A 432 18.23 18.40 9.62
C THR A 432 18.37 19.84 9.15
N GLU A 433 17.49 20.74 9.54
CA GLU A 433 17.56 22.18 9.24
C GLU A 433 18.85 22.81 9.76
N LYS A 434 19.24 22.52 11.02
CA LYS A 434 20.50 23.02 11.58
C LYS A 434 21.74 22.57 10.80
N VAL A 435 21.76 21.30 10.39
CA VAL A 435 22.84 20.77 9.53
C VAL A 435 22.85 21.50 8.18
N ASN A 436 21.68 21.68 7.57
CA ASN A 436 21.57 22.39 6.29
C ASN A 436 22.05 23.85 6.39
N GLU A 437 21.70 24.55 7.46
CA GLU A 437 22.16 25.93 7.70
C GLU A 437 23.68 26.00 7.84
N GLN A 438 24.28 25.09 8.63
CA GLN A 438 25.73 25.00 8.78
C GLN A 438 26.40 24.78 7.44
N LEU A 439 25.97 23.75 6.67
CA LEU A 439 26.57 23.45 5.39
C LEU A 439 26.43 24.59 4.37
N LYS A 440 25.29 25.29 4.33
CA LYS A 440 25.10 26.48 3.49
C LYS A 440 26.07 27.61 3.85
N GLN A 441 26.25 27.88 5.14
CA GLN A 441 27.20 28.90 5.59
C GLN A 441 28.64 28.58 5.19
N GLU A 442 29.05 27.32 5.31
CA GLU A 442 30.39 26.90 4.93
C GLU A 442 30.60 26.92 3.41
N LEU A 443 29.61 26.51 2.62
CA LEU A 443 29.64 26.60 1.15
C LEU A 443 29.75 28.06 0.68
N ALA A 444 29.01 28.97 1.28
CA ALA A 444 29.08 30.40 0.96
C ALA A 444 30.46 31.00 1.20
N LYS A 445 31.17 30.60 2.27
CA LYS A 445 32.57 31.03 2.52
C LYS A 445 33.53 30.56 1.43
N LEU A 446 33.24 29.45 0.76
CA LEU A 446 34.03 28.89 -0.32
C LEU A 446 33.67 29.44 -1.72
N GLY A 447 32.68 30.33 -1.83
CA GLY A 447 32.17 30.89 -3.09
C GLY A 447 31.12 30.02 -3.77
N ASP A 448 30.34 29.27 -3.01
CA ASP A 448 29.25 28.37 -3.48
C ASP A 448 29.73 27.33 -4.53
N PRO A 449 30.75 26.53 -4.22
CA PRO A 449 31.31 25.55 -5.13
C PRO A 449 30.33 24.45 -5.49
N MET A 450 30.57 23.78 -6.63
CA MET A 450 29.90 22.51 -6.92
C MET A 450 30.38 21.42 -5.96
N ILE A 451 29.45 20.69 -5.33
CA ILE A 451 29.79 19.59 -4.43
C ILE A 451 30.13 18.34 -5.24
N ILE A 452 31.29 17.77 -5.01
CA ILE A 452 31.68 16.43 -5.47
C ILE A 452 31.43 15.46 -4.33
N ALA A 453 30.38 14.66 -4.42
CA ALA A 453 30.00 13.73 -3.37
C ALA A 453 30.63 12.35 -3.57
N GLY A 454 31.16 11.75 -2.50
CA GLY A 454 31.71 10.39 -2.48
C GLY A 454 30.68 9.32 -2.05
N CYS A 455 29.42 9.70 -1.83
CA CYS A 455 28.36 8.81 -1.35
C CYS A 455 27.03 9.15 -2.01
N PRO A 456 26.30 8.15 -2.59
CA PRO A 456 25.01 8.38 -3.24
C PRO A 456 23.93 8.92 -2.29
N SER A 457 23.94 8.48 -1.03
CA SER A 457 22.99 8.98 -0.03
C SER A 457 23.26 10.44 0.31
N CYS A 458 24.53 10.86 0.41
CA CYS A 458 24.91 12.26 0.57
C CYS A 458 24.50 13.07 -0.65
N MET A 459 24.76 12.56 -1.86
CA MET A 459 24.40 13.23 -3.11
C MET A 459 22.90 13.51 -3.16
N LYS A 460 22.06 12.51 -2.86
CA LYS A 460 20.62 12.66 -2.79
C LYS A 460 20.21 13.70 -1.73
N GLN A 461 20.71 13.55 -0.49
CA GLN A 461 20.37 14.43 0.62
C GLN A 461 20.72 15.89 0.34
N LEU A 462 21.92 16.15 -0.15
CA LEU A 462 22.39 17.51 -0.44
C LEU A 462 21.65 18.15 -1.61
N LYS A 463 21.26 17.38 -2.64
CA LYS A 463 20.39 17.86 -3.72
C LYS A 463 19.00 18.23 -3.23
N GLU A 464 18.36 17.35 -2.45
CA GLU A 464 16.97 17.51 -2.01
C GLU A 464 16.80 18.55 -0.89
N SER A 465 17.70 18.54 0.10
CA SER A 465 17.58 19.41 1.28
C SER A 465 18.26 20.78 1.13
N LEU A 466 19.40 20.85 0.47
CA LEU A 466 20.14 22.10 0.29
C LEU A 466 19.81 22.81 -1.02
N GLY A 467 19.28 22.08 -2.02
CA GLY A 467 19.17 22.59 -3.38
C GLY A 467 20.54 22.89 -4.02
N ALA A 468 21.62 22.28 -3.50
CA ALA A 468 22.98 22.53 -3.97
C ALA A 468 23.26 21.86 -5.32
N LYS A 469 24.22 22.39 -6.06
CA LYS A 469 24.78 21.73 -7.25
C LYS A 469 25.66 20.58 -6.78
N VAL A 470 25.26 19.34 -7.02
CA VAL A 470 25.97 18.14 -6.56
C VAL A 470 26.18 17.18 -7.72
N THR A 471 27.40 16.67 -7.84
CA THR A 471 27.75 15.56 -8.74
C THR A 471 28.48 14.47 -7.94
N GLY A 472 28.50 13.23 -8.40
CA GLY A 472 29.29 12.19 -7.79
C GLY A 472 30.75 12.27 -8.23
N ILE A 473 31.66 11.79 -7.40
CA ILE A 473 33.09 11.71 -7.76
C ILE A 473 33.30 10.82 -8.99
N TRP A 474 32.47 9.82 -9.19
CA TRP A 474 32.55 8.90 -10.33
C TRP A 474 32.22 9.60 -11.66
N GLU A 475 31.29 10.58 -11.71
CA GLU A 475 31.05 11.39 -12.90
C GLU A 475 32.26 12.26 -13.23
N ILE A 476 32.88 12.88 -12.23
CA ILE A 476 34.11 13.68 -12.43
C ILE A 476 35.24 12.79 -12.94
N LEU A 477 35.48 11.63 -12.32
CA LEU A 477 36.54 10.70 -12.75
C LEU A 477 36.28 10.13 -14.16
N LYS A 478 35.05 9.97 -14.57
CA LYS A 478 34.71 9.60 -15.95
C LYS A 478 35.04 10.71 -16.93
N GLU A 479 34.82 11.98 -16.56
CA GLU A 479 35.09 13.15 -17.39
C GLU A 479 36.60 13.40 -17.54
N ILE A 480 37.36 13.37 -16.43
CA ILE A 480 38.78 13.68 -16.42
C ILE A 480 39.70 12.48 -16.70
N GLY A 481 39.11 11.28 -16.83
CA GLY A 481 39.82 10.02 -17.03
C GLY A 481 40.13 9.27 -15.74
N LEU A 482 40.53 7.99 -15.87
CA LEU A 482 40.91 7.16 -14.73
C LEU A 482 42.19 7.69 -14.04
N PRO A 483 42.32 7.56 -12.71
CA PRO A 483 43.61 7.74 -12.01
C PRO A 483 44.64 6.75 -12.52
N GLY A 484 45.94 7.16 -12.49
CA GLY A 484 47.01 6.34 -13.02
C GLY A 484 47.22 4.99 -12.31
N GLN A 485 46.78 4.88 -11.05
CA GLN A 485 46.82 3.66 -10.23
C GLN A 485 45.56 2.79 -10.34
N ALA A 486 44.59 3.21 -11.12
CA ALA A 486 43.32 2.46 -11.27
C ALA A 486 43.60 1.05 -11.80
N LYS A 487 43.07 0.05 -11.09
CA LYS A 487 43.26 -1.35 -11.43
C LYS A 487 42.00 -2.15 -11.19
N GLY A 488 41.51 -2.84 -12.23
CA GLY A 488 40.39 -3.78 -12.13
C GLY A 488 40.78 -5.08 -11.44
N LEU A 489 39.78 -5.89 -11.14
CA LEU A 489 39.96 -7.25 -10.64
C LEU A 489 39.92 -8.24 -11.81
N GLU A 490 40.84 -9.23 -11.78
CA GLU A 490 40.94 -10.28 -12.80
C GLU A 490 39.78 -11.32 -12.71
N ILE A 491 39.10 -11.35 -11.58
CA ILE A 491 37.96 -12.24 -11.33
C ILE A 491 36.62 -11.51 -11.61
N PRO A 492 35.57 -12.24 -12.00
CA PRO A 492 34.25 -11.66 -12.17
C PRO A 492 33.72 -11.03 -10.87
N VAL A 493 33.05 -9.89 -10.99
CA VAL A 493 32.52 -9.12 -9.86
C VAL A 493 31.02 -8.86 -10.01
N ALA A 494 30.30 -8.82 -8.91
CA ALA A 494 28.91 -8.40 -8.87
C ALA A 494 28.79 -6.93 -8.41
N ILE A 495 27.89 -6.17 -9.01
CA ILE A 495 27.63 -4.79 -8.56
C ILE A 495 26.46 -4.80 -7.58
N HIS A 496 26.67 -4.14 -6.44
CA HIS A 496 25.57 -3.77 -5.57
C HIS A 496 25.22 -2.29 -5.76
N ASP A 497 24.13 -2.02 -6.46
CA ASP A 497 23.64 -0.66 -6.65
C ASP A 497 23.09 -0.11 -5.33
N ALA A 498 23.69 0.97 -4.86
CA ALA A 498 23.31 1.58 -3.60
C ALA A 498 21.92 2.19 -3.67
N CYS A 499 21.13 2.02 -2.62
CA CYS A 499 19.75 2.53 -2.57
C CYS A 499 19.66 4.07 -2.66
N GLY A 500 20.74 4.80 -2.30
CA GLY A 500 20.83 6.24 -2.49
C GLY A 500 20.87 6.69 -3.96
N ALA A 501 21.26 5.79 -4.87
CA ALA A 501 21.26 6.04 -6.31
C ALA A 501 20.05 5.43 -7.03
N ARG A 502 18.99 5.08 -6.31
CA ARG A 502 17.74 4.59 -6.91
C ARG A 502 17.07 5.71 -7.70
N GLY A 503 16.78 5.44 -8.97
CA GLY A 503 16.27 6.43 -9.92
C GLY A 503 17.34 7.28 -10.60
N ASP A 504 18.61 7.14 -10.21
CA ASP A 504 19.74 7.82 -10.82
C ASP A 504 20.48 6.87 -11.78
N THR A 505 19.93 6.72 -12.98
CA THR A 505 20.49 5.85 -14.03
C THR A 505 21.85 6.33 -14.50
N GLN A 506 22.10 7.63 -14.50
CA GLN A 506 23.41 8.21 -14.87
C GLN A 506 24.51 7.68 -13.95
N THR A 507 24.35 7.81 -12.64
CA THR A 507 25.31 7.25 -11.66
C THR A 507 25.49 5.74 -11.87
N GLN A 508 24.37 4.99 -12.03
CA GLN A 508 24.44 3.54 -12.20
C GLN A 508 25.18 3.11 -13.48
N ASP A 509 25.04 3.86 -14.57
CA ASP A 509 25.73 3.63 -15.84
C ASP A 509 27.21 4.02 -15.73
N THR A 510 27.51 5.20 -15.19
CA THR A 510 28.90 5.67 -14.98
C THR A 510 29.73 4.67 -14.17
N ILE A 511 29.17 4.09 -13.10
CA ILE A 511 29.84 3.06 -12.30
C ILE A 511 30.21 1.84 -13.16
N ARG A 512 29.30 1.39 -14.02
CA ARG A 512 29.54 0.24 -14.93
C ARG A 512 30.58 0.55 -16.00
N GLU A 513 30.55 1.76 -16.54
CA GLU A 513 31.54 2.23 -17.50
C GLU A 513 32.93 2.32 -16.89
N LEU A 514 33.07 2.88 -15.69
CA LEU A 514 34.37 2.92 -14.99
C LEU A 514 34.94 1.53 -14.70
N LEU A 515 34.09 0.58 -14.31
CA LEU A 515 34.48 -0.82 -14.11
C LEU A 515 34.92 -1.47 -15.42
N ALA A 516 34.25 -1.20 -16.52
CA ALA A 516 34.63 -1.69 -17.85
C ALA A 516 35.95 -1.07 -18.31
N ASP A 517 36.13 0.23 -18.10
CA ASP A 517 37.39 0.95 -18.43
C ASP A 517 38.58 0.41 -17.63
N MET A 518 38.35 -0.09 -16.39
CA MET A 518 39.35 -0.81 -15.59
C MET A 518 39.54 -2.29 -15.96
N GLY A 519 38.78 -2.81 -16.94
CA GLY A 519 38.86 -4.20 -17.38
C GLY A 519 38.13 -5.20 -16.50
N CYS A 520 37.24 -4.78 -15.60
CA CYS A 520 36.47 -5.68 -14.77
C CYS A 520 35.37 -6.41 -15.57
N THR A 521 35.19 -7.71 -15.33
CA THR A 521 34.07 -8.50 -15.83
C THR A 521 32.91 -8.43 -14.83
N VAL A 522 31.82 -7.76 -15.23
CA VAL A 522 30.64 -7.58 -14.37
C VAL A 522 29.62 -8.69 -14.59
N VAL A 523 29.22 -9.36 -13.51
CA VAL A 523 28.15 -10.36 -13.51
C VAL A 523 26.81 -9.68 -13.18
N ASN A 524 25.79 -9.93 -14.01
CA ASN A 524 24.45 -9.44 -13.75
C ASN A 524 23.80 -10.23 -12.61
N THR A 525 23.30 -9.52 -11.60
CA THR A 525 22.54 -10.11 -10.48
C THR A 525 21.05 -9.87 -10.66
N GLU A 526 20.24 -10.78 -10.14
CA GLU A 526 18.81 -10.55 -9.98
C GLU A 526 18.58 -9.30 -9.13
N TYR A 527 17.59 -8.47 -9.47
CA TYR A 527 17.31 -7.20 -8.79
C TYR A 527 18.52 -6.25 -8.73
N SER A 528 19.10 -5.92 -9.87
CA SER A 528 20.11 -4.86 -10.00
C SER A 528 19.47 -3.48 -10.26
N ARG A 529 20.29 -2.43 -10.29
CA ARG A 529 19.90 -1.03 -10.56
C ARG A 529 18.78 -0.58 -9.60
N ASP A 530 17.71 -0.01 -10.13
CA ASP A 530 16.59 0.50 -9.30
C ASP A 530 15.87 -0.57 -8.48
N ARG A 531 15.99 -1.83 -8.86
CA ARG A 531 15.40 -2.95 -8.13
C ARG A 531 16.33 -3.54 -7.07
N SER A 532 17.57 -3.04 -6.94
CA SER A 532 18.55 -3.52 -5.97
C SER A 532 18.00 -3.47 -4.54
N PRO A 533 18.12 -4.55 -3.74
CA PRO A 533 17.70 -4.56 -2.34
C PRO A 533 18.60 -3.68 -1.48
N CYS A 534 18.10 -3.30 -0.29
CA CYS A 534 18.90 -2.53 0.65
C CYS A 534 19.89 -3.41 1.41
N CYS A 535 21.10 -2.91 1.64
CA CYS A 535 22.13 -3.58 2.46
C CYS A 535 21.83 -3.57 3.97
N GLY A 536 20.75 -2.92 4.42
CA GLY A 536 20.34 -2.87 5.83
C GLY A 536 20.90 -1.68 6.64
N TYR A 537 21.77 -0.83 6.08
CA TYR A 537 22.29 0.34 6.80
C TYR A 537 21.30 1.51 6.84
N GLY A 538 20.70 1.85 5.68
CA GLY A 538 19.85 3.02 5.52
C GLY A 538 18.65 3.05 6.47
N GLY A 539 18.03 4.23 6.62
CA GLY A 539 16.88 4.42 7.48
C GLY A 539 17.11 4.08 8.95
N LEU A 540 18.37 4.01 9.39
CA LEU A 540 18.79 3.65 10.75
C LEU A 540 18.41 2.22 11.18
N THR A 541 18.09 1.33 10.24
CA THR A 541 17.66 -0.03 10.55
C THR A 541 18.71 -0.78 11.36
N ALA A 542 20.01 -0.61 11.03
CA ALA A 542 21.10 -1.27 11.73
C ALA A 542 21.16 -0.90 13.24
N TYR A 543 20.70 0.27 13.61
CA TYR A 543 20.64 0.74 15.00
C TYR A 543 19.33 0.34 15.69
N ALA A 544 18.21 0.52 15.01
CA ALA A 544 16.89 0.27 15.58
C ALA A 544 16.52 -1.22 15.65
N ASN A 545 17.02 -2.03 14.70
CA ASN A 545 16.74 -3.47 14.61
C ASN A 545 17.87 -4.18 13.86
N LYS A 546 18.94 -4.50 14.59
CA LYS A 546 20.12 -5.18 14.04
C LYS A 546 19.78 -6.49 13.32
N GLU A 547 18.91 -7.31 13.89
CA GLU A 547 18.50 -8.59 13.28
C GLU A 547 17.85 -8.37 11.89
N MET A 548 17.01 -7.37 11.75
CA MET A 548 16.42 -7.01 10.45
C MET A 548 17.47 -6.55 9.46
N ALA A 549 18.42 -5.74 9.91
CA ALA A 549 19.50 -5.25 9.07
C ALA A 549 20.39 -6.39 8.58
N ASP A 550 20.72 -7.35 9.45
CA ASP A 550 21.51 -8.53 9.10
C ASP A 550 20.80 -9.39 8.05
N LYS A 551 19.51 -9.68 8.22
CA LYS A 551 18.69 -10.37 7.21
C LYS A 551 18.64 -9.65 5.86
N MET A 552 18.63 -8.30 5.87
CA MET A 552 18.70 -7.52 4.63
C MET A 552 20.06 -7.69 3.95
N THR A 553 21.15 -7.70 4.71
CA THR A 553 22.51 -7.92 4.19
C THR A 553 22.63 -9.33 3.61
N GLU A 554 22.22 -10.36 4.34
CA GLU A 554 22.20 -11.75 3.87
C GLU A 554 21.45 -11.86 2.53
N LYS A 555 20.28 -11.26 2.41
CA LYS A 555 19.49 -11.27 1.17
C LYS A 555 20.20 -10.58 0.00
N CYS A 556 21.00 -9.55 0.26
CA CYS A 556 21.86 -8.96 -0.77
C CYS A 556 22.95 -9.94 -1.22
N LEU A 557 23.56 -10.65 -0.28
CA LEU A 557 24.68 -11.55 -0.52
C LEU A 557 24.28 -12.86 -1.20
N GLU A 558 23.04 -13.32 -1.03
CA GLU A 558 22.48 -14.51 -1.72
C GLU A 558 22.43 -14.37 -3.25
N ARG A 559 22.54 -13.17 -3.81
CA ARG A 559 22.36 -12.90 -5.25
C ARG A 559 23.56 -13.29 -6.11
N SER A 560 24.76 -13.39 -5.52
CA SER A 560 25.98 -13.78 -6.23
C SER A 560 27.03 -14.31 -5.28
N ASP A 561 27.80 -15.26 -5.72
CA ASP A 561 29.00 -15.75 -5.01
C ASP A 561 30.27 -14.94 -5.35
N CYS A 562 30.20 -14.08 -6.37
CA CYS A 562 31.31 -13.20 -6.75
C CYS A 562 31.55 -12.13 -5.69
N PRO A 563 32.80 -11.60 -5.60
CA PRO A 563 33.08 -10.37 -4.84
C PRO A 563 32.17 -9.22 -5.28
N TYR A 564 31.75 -8.40 -4.33
CA TYR A 564 30.89 -7.26 -4.62
C TYR A 564 31.68 -5.97 -4.80
N ILE A 565 31.35 -5.22 -5.85
CA ILE A 565 31.74 -3.82 -5.98
C ILE A 565 30.52 -2.96 -5.66
N THR A 566 30.74 -1.96 -4.82
CA THR A 566 29.72 -0.97 -4.46
C THR A 566 30.31 0.43 -4.49
N TYR A 567 29.46 1.42 -4.59
CA TYR A 567 29.80 2.84 -4.57
C TYR A 567 29.20 3.58 -3.36
N CYS A 568 28.93 2.81 -2.29
CA CYS A 568 28.50 3.31 -0.99
C CYS A 568 29.30 2.60 0.10
N MET A 569 30.08 3.35 0.88
CA MET A 569 31.00 2.81 1.89
C MET A 569 30.23 2.03 2.99
N ALA A 570 29.03 2.48 3.36
CA ALA A 570 28.20 1.74 4.33
C ALA A 570 27.75 0.37 3.81
N CYS A 571 27.48 0.24 2.50
CA CYS A 571 27.16 -1.07 1.91
C CYS A 571 28.39 -1.99 1.92
N ARG A 572 29.56 -1.44 1.54
CA ARG A 572 30.83 -2.18 1.55
C ARG A 572 31.15 -2.71 2.95
N ASP A 573 31.05 -1.87 3.97
CA ASP A 573 31.32 -2.24 5.36
C ASP A 573 30.37 -3.33 5.87
N ARG A 574 29.09 -3.23 5.56
CA ARG A 574 28.10 -4.26 5.88
C ARG A 574 28.45 -5.62 5.28
N PHE A 575 28.84 -5.66 4.01
CA PHE A 575 29.17 -6.91 3.31
C PHE A 575 30.45 -7.54 3.86
N VAL A 576 31.47 -6.72 4.14
CA VAL A 576 32.73 -7.19 4.74
C VAL A 576 32.51 -7.76 6.14
N ARG A 577 31.67 -7.13 6.97
CA ARG A 577 31.33 -7.62 8.31
C ARG A 577 30.62 -8.97 8.29
N GLU A 578 29.86 -9.27 7.24
CA GLU A 578 29.25 -10.58 7.01
C GLU A 578 30.21 -11.57 6.32
N GLY A 579 31.50 -11.25 6.23
CA GLY A 579 32.54 -12.12 5.68
C GLY A 579 32.55 -12.23 4.15
N ARG A 580 31.82 -11.36 3.43
CA ARG A 580 31.82 -11.34 1.96
C ARG A 580 32.89 -10.37 1.45
N GLU A 581 33.73 -10.83 0.54
CA GLU A 581 34.67 -9.95 -0.15
C GLU A 581 33.89 -8.84 -0.89
N SER A 582 34.16 -7.61 -0.50
CA SER A 582 33.53 -6.44 -1.10
C SER A 582 34.48 -5.26 -1.08
N ARG A 583 34.51 -4.52 -2.20
CA ARG A 583 35.32 -3.30 -2.34
C ARG A 583 34.44 -2.12 -2.73
N HIS A 584 34.85 -0.96 -2.25
CA HIS A 584 34.30 0.29 -2.78
C HIS A 584 34.96 0.61 -4.12
N ILE A 585 34.26 1.16 -5.09
CA ILE A 585 34.83 1.47 -6.41
C ILE A 585 36.07 2.39 -6.31
N LEU A 586 36.08 3.31 -5.34
CA LEU A 586 37.24 4.17 -5.12
C LEU A 586 38.50 3.40 -4.67
N GLU A 587 38.35 2.27 -3.96
CA GLU A 587 39.49 1.40 -3.62
C GLU A 587 40.16 0.85 -4.89
N LEU A 588 39.39 0.49 -5.92
CA LEU A 588 39.90 0.04 -7.21
C LEU A 588 40.49 1.20 -8.01
N LEU A 589 39.85 2.36 -8.00
CA LEU A 589 40.29 3.54 -8.74
C LEU A 589 41.61 4.08 -8.20
N TYR A 590 41.86 3.96 -6.90
CA TYR A 590 43.12 4.45 -6.27
C TYR A 590 44.08 3.32 -5.87
N GLY A 591 43.81 2.07 -6.22
CA GLY A 591 44.72 0.94 -6.04
C GLY A 591 44.99 0.57 -4.57
N ILE A 592 43.99 0.78 -3.69
CA ILE A 592 44.06 0.55 -2.23
C ILE A 592 43.33 -0.73 -1.83
#